data_6cff78665c3b630178d5f113c5fc88eb
#
_entry.id   6cff78665c3b630178d5f113c5fc88eb
#
_cell.length_a   1.000
_cell.length_b   1.000
_cell.length_c   1.000
_cell.angle_alpha   90.00
_cell.angle_beta   90.00
_cell.angle_gamma   90.00
#
_symmetry.space_group_name_H-M   'P 1'
#
loop_
_entity.id
_entity.type
_entity.pdbx_description
1 polymer ?
#
loop_
_entity_poly.entity_id
_entity_poly.type
_entity_poly.pdbx_seq_one_letter_code
_entity_poly.pdbx_strand_id
1 'polypeptide(L)'
;MSDEVNISFVLDMQRKLYRWSNEDPDKVFVDLFNLVCDCRTLNEAWRRLARNSGSRTPGTDGMTRLTVEQRPGGVAVFLEEIREVLRNGSYCPEPVRQRLIPKPGKPGQFRPLGIPTLIDRLVQMALKLILEPIFEADFYPTSYGFRKGRSTHDALVRIQKALHPTRRGPSVYRYVIEGDIKGCFDAIDHHVMMEGVRRRISDRKVLRLIFAFLKAGVMIEGTVRHPVTGSPQGGIISPMLSNIYLTAIDERYGRWSMRPRESSLNAAARRGRDRKHGKPAFYMVRYADDFIVLVDGTRDQAEAEKHALAEFLKTELRMELSMEKTRITDVREGFDFLGYRVVQAKALRTGHWIGKLFIPKSKLNDLRHKIKVMVKGIPTGCSLAQVIGNLNHRRSLNRTRCDHPSAIDLHAPGHGEVRTPAQRRHRPVQRGHGRDAQFARSGRAWQGRTR
;
A
#
# COMPACT_ATOMS: atom_id res chain seq x y z
N MET A 1 -18.61 -7.50 -26.29
CA MET A 1 -17.59 -6.42 -26.27
C MET A 1 -16.24 -7.06 -26.02
N SER A 2 -15.18 -6.60 -26.70
CA SER A 2 -13.83 -7.16 -26.50
C SER A 2 -13.28 -6.77 -25.13
N ASP A 3 -12.38 -7.60 -24.59
CA ASP A 3 -11.70 -7.32 -23.32
C ASP A 3 -10.98 -5.96 -23.32
N GLU A 4 -10.43 -5.55 -24.46
CA GLU A 4 -9.74 -4.27 -24.62
C GLU A 4 -10.65 -3.05 -24.41
N VAL A 5 -11.89 -3.11 -24.91
CA VAL A 5 -12.89 -2.04 -24.72
C VAL A 5 -13.26 -1.91 -23.24
N ASN A 6 -13.47 -3.04 -22.54
CA ASN A 6 -13.81 -3.04 -21.12
C ASN A 6 -12.65 -2.48 -20.27
N ILE A 7 -11.42 -2.89 -20.57
CA ILE A 7 -10.21 -2.39 -19.90
C ILE A 7 -10.06 -0.89 -20.12
N SER A 8 -10.15 -0.42 -21.36
CA SER A 8 -10.00 1.00 -21.70
C SER A 8 -11.02 1.86 -20.96
N PHE A 9 -12.30 1.45 -20.98
CA PHE A 9 -13.37 2.16 -20.27
C PHE A 9 -13.08 2.29 -18.78
N VAL A 10 -12.72 1.18 -18.11
CA VAL A 10 -12.43 1.20 -16.65
C VAL A 10 -11.21 2.05 -16.36
N LEU A 11 -10.17 2.02 -17.18
CA LEU A 11 -8.98 2.84 -17.00
C LEU A 11 -9.29 4.33 -17.13
N ASP A 12 -10.05 4.72 -18.13
CA ASP A 12 -10.42 6.13 -18.35
C ASP A 12 -11.32 6.63 -17.23
N MET A 13 -12.23 5.80 -16.74
CA MET A 13 -13.05 6.10 -15.58
C MET A 13 -12.20 6.29 -14.33
N GLN A 14 -11.26 5.38 -14.08
CA GLN A 14 -10.34 5.48 -12.94
C GLN A 14 -9.51 6.76 -13.00
N ARG A 15 -8.98 7.13 -14.17
CA ARG A 15 -8.24 8.38 -14.38
C ARG A 15 -9.10 9.62 -14.10
N LYS A 16 -10.34 9.63 -14.59
CA LYS A 16 -11.29 10.73 -14.34
C LYS A 16 -11.62 10.86 -12.86
N LEU A 17 -11.97 9.75 -12.18
CA LEU A 17 -12.30 9.75 -10.76
C LEU A 17 -11.10 10.22 -9.90
N TYR A 18 -9.89 9.73 -10.20
CA TYR A 18 -8.67 10.17 -9.53
C TYR A 18 -8.42 11.67 -9.75
N ARG A 19 -8.51 12.13 -11.00
CA ARG A 19 -8.30 13.54 -11.34
C ARG A 19 -9.28 14.44 -10.61
N TRP A 20 -10.58 14.16 -10.68
CA TRP A 20 -11.60 14.94 -9.98
C TRP A 20 -11.42 14.94 -8.47
N SER A 21 -11.05 13.80 -7.90
CA SER A 21 -10.77 13.69 -6.47
C SER A 21 -9.50 14.47 -6.10
N ASN A 22 -8.49 14.50 -6.96
CA ASN A 22 -7.23 15.21 -6.70
C ASN A 22 -7.32 16.73 -6.89
N GLU A 23 -8.13 17.18 -7.85
CA GLU A 23 -8.37 18.60 -8.14
C GLU A 23 -9.24 19.25 -7.06
N ASP A 24 -10.23 18.53 -6.54
CA ASP A 24 -11.14 19.00 -5.51
C ASP A 24 -11.12 18.07 -4.28
N PRO A 25 -10.40 18.46 -3.20
CA PRO A 25 -10.34 17.69 -1.97
C PRO A 25 -11.68 17.51 -1.25
N ASP A 26 -12.61 18.43 -1.45
CA ASP A 26 -13.92 18.46 -0.79
C ASP A 26 -15.03 17.84 -1.64
N LYS A 27 -14.68 17.43 -2.87
CA LYS A 27 -15.66 16.81 -3.78
C LYS A 27 -16.23 15.53 -3.20
N VAL A 28 -17.57 15.50 -3.09
CA VAL A 28 -18.34 14.32 -2.70
C VAL A 28 -18.99 13.72 -3.95
N PHE A 29 -18.81 12.42 -4.14
CA PHE A 29 -19.33 11.69 -5.29
C PHE A 29 -20.73 11.13 -4.96
N VAL A 30 -21.71 11.48 -5.79
CA VAL A 30 -23.14 11.20 -5.54
C VAL A 30 -23.72 10.07 -6.39
N ASP A 31 -23.10 9.76 -7.53
CA ASP A 31 -23.59 8.77 -8.52
C ASP A 31 -22.44 7.86 -8.98
N LEU A 32 -22.17 6.83 -8.20
CA LEU A 32 -21.14 5.83 -8.49
C LEU A 32 -21.71 4.43 -8.71
N PHE A 33 -22.92 4.17 -8.19
CA PHE A 33 -23.51 2.84 -8.25
C PHE A 33 -23.75 2.38 -9.69
N ASN A 34 -24.12 3.30 -10.57
CA ASN A 34 -24.28 3.01 -11.99
C ASN A 34 -22.98 2.51 -12.63
N LEU A 35 -21.84 3.07 -12.21
CA LEU A 35 -20.51 2.64 -12.67
C LEU A 35 -20.13 1.26 -12.11
N VAL A 36 -20.55 0.94 -10.88
CA VAL A 36 -20.35 -0.39 -10.28
C VAL A 36 -21.14 -1.45 -11.04
N CYS A 37 -22.40 -1.13 -11.44
CA CYS A 37 -23.29 -2.02 -12.18
C CYS A 37 -23.05 -2.00 -13.70
N ASP A 38 -22.11 -1.21 -14.21
CA ASP A 38 -21.79 -1.17 -15.64
C ASP A 38 -21.23 -2.52 -16.09
N CYS A 39 -21.75 -3.06 -17.22
CA CYS A 39 -21.32 -4.35 -17.73
C CYS A 39 -19.81 -4.41 -17.99
N ARG A 40 -19.19 -3.31 -18.42
CA ARG A 40 -17.74 -3.21 -18.65
C ARG A 40 -16.95 -3.28 -17.35
N THR A 41 -17.47 -2.69 -16.26
CA THR A 41 -16.88 -2.77 -14.93
C THR A 41 -16.97 -4.19 -14.37
N LEU A 42 -18.13 -4.85 -14.52
CA LEU A 42 -18.30 -6.24 -14.06
C LEU A 42 -17.42 -7.21 -14.85
N ASN A 43 -17.29 -7.03 -16.17
CA ASN A 43 -16.38 -7.83 -17.00
C ASN A 43 -14.92 -7.66 -16.58
N GLU A 44 -14.45 -6.42 -16.34
CA GLU A 44 -13.09 -6.18 -15.86
C GLU A 44 -12.88 -6.73 -14.44
N ALA A 45 -13.89 -6.63 -13.57
CA ALA A 45 -13.87 -7.23 -12.24
C ALA A 45 -13.72 -8.75 -12.32
N TRP A 46 -14.49 -9.42 -13.18
CA TRP A 46 -14.37 -10.85 -13.45
C TRP A 46 -12.99 -11.22 -13.99
N ARG A 47 -12.50 -10.50 -15.00
CA ARG A 47 -11.18 -10.74 -15.59
C ARG A 47 -10.06 -10.69 -14.54
N ARG A 48 -10.11 -9.73 -13.62
CA ARG A 48 -9.15 -9.64 -12.49
C ARG A 48 -9.34 -10.76 -11.49
N LEU A 49 -10.58 -11.07 -11.12
CA LEU A 49 -10.90 -12.13 -10.18
C LEU A 49 -10.46 -13.50 -10.70
N ALA A 50 -10.75 -13.81 -11.96
CA ALA A 50 -10.43 -15.09 -12.61
C ALA A 50 -8.92 -15.38 -12.66
N ARG A 51 -8.08 -14.35 -12.72
CA ARG A 51 -6.61 -14.49 -12.70
C ARG A 51 -6.03 -14.75 -11.31
N ASN A 52 -6.79 -14.48 -10.26
CA ASN A 52 -6.32 -14.69 -8.89
C ASN A 52 -6.36 -16.19 -8.53
N SER A 53 -5.35 -16.67 -7.84
CA SER A 53 -5.30 -18.06 -7.35
C SER A 53 -6.50 -18.43 -6.46
N GLY A 54 -7.03 -17.46 -5.73
CA GLY A 54 -8.23 -17.60 -4.90
C GLY A 54 -9.52 -17.89 -5.68
N SER A 55 -9.57 -17.67 -7.01
CA SER A 55 -10.75 -17.97 -7.85
C SER A 55 -11.12 -19.47 -7.88
N ARG A 56 -10.19 -20.34 -7.50
CA ARG A 56 -10.38 -21.80 -7.39
C ARG A 56 -10.88 -22.25 -6.01
N THR A 57 -10.97 -21.32 -5.04
CA THR A 57 -11.38 -21.64 -3.67
C THR A 57 -12.81 -21.16 -3.48
N PRO A 58 -13.79 -22.04 -3.22
CA PRO A 58 -15.19 -21.65 -3.04
C PRO A 58 -15.40 -20.95 -1.71
N GLY A 59 -16.42 -20.07 -1.66
CA GLY A 59 -16.99 -19.52 -0.43
C GLY A 59 -17.97 -20.48 0.25
N THR A 60 -18.99 -19.91 0.87
CA THR A 60 -20.16 -20.66 1.43
C THR A 60 -21.05 -21.23 0.32
N ASP A 61 -21.10 -20.55 -0.81
CA ASP A 61 -21.87 -20.89 -2.02
C ASP A 61 -21.33 -22.12 -2.79
N GLY A 62 -20.15 -22.61 -2.45
CA GLY A 62 -19.49 -23.70 -3.19
C GLY A 62 -19.00 -23.32 -4.59
N MET A 63 -19.23 -22.08 -5.05
CA MET A 63 -18.91 -21.63 -6.40
C MET A 63 -17.43 -21.31 -6.61
N THR A 64 -16.93 -21.71 -7.76
CA THR A 64 -15.57 -21.42 -8.22
C THR A 64 -15.59 -20.80 -9.63
N ARG A 65 -14.47 -20.30 -10.11
CA ARG A 65 -14.33 -19.85 -11.49
C ARG A 65 -14.78 -20.94 -12.48
N LEU A 66 -14.36 -22.19 -12.30
CA LEU A 66 -14.68 -23.29 -13.22
C LEU A 66 -16.18 -23.56 -13.29
N THR A 67 -16.88 -23.54 -12.14
CA THR A 67 -18.33 -23.76 -12.10
C THR A 67 -19.08 -22.70 -12.90
N VAL A 68 -18.60 -21.45 -12.88
CA VAL A 68 -19.20 -20.36 -13.69
C VAL A 68 -18.88 -20.52 -15.18
N GLU A 69 -17.64 -20.85 -15.53
CA GLU A 69 -17.22 -21.03 -16.93
C GLU A 69 -17.90 -22.23 -17.60
N GLN A 70 -18.27 -23.26 -16.85
CA GLN A 70 -18.92 -24.48 -17.35
C GLN A 70 -20.46 -24.44 -17.34
N ARG A 71 -21.09 -23.44 -16.74
CA ARG A 71 -22.56 -23.35 -16.70
C ARG A 71 -23.12 -22.94 -18.09
N PRO A 72 -24.39 -23.25 -18.39
CA PRO A 72 -25.06 -22.76 -19.59
C PRO A 72 -25.03 -21.22 -19.67
N GLY A 73 -24.65 -20.69 -20.83
CA GLY A 73 -24.44 -19.26 -21.04
C GLY A 73 -23.14 -18.69 -20.44
N GLY A 74 -22.40 -19.50 -19.66
CA GLY A 74 -21.08 -19.18 -19.15
C GLY A 74 -20.98 -17.88 -18.34
N VAL A 75 -19.87 -17.20 -18.48
CA VAL A 75 -19.58 -15.94 -17.77
C VAL A 75 -20.54 -14.81 -18.16
N ALA A 76 -20.96 -14.74 -19.41
CA ALA A 76 -21.81 -13.64 -19.87
C ALA A 76 -23.16 -13.59 -19.18
N VAL A 77 -23.85 -14.75 -19.11
CA VAL A 77 -25.15 -14.87 -18.40
C VAL A 77 -24.95 -14.64 -16.91
N PHE A 78 -23.90 -15.20 -16.31
CA PHE A 78 -23.58 -14.99 -14.91
C PHE A 78 -23.42 -13.51 -14.52
N LEU A 79 -22.70 -12.74 -15.36
CA LEU A 79 -22.50 -11.31 -15.09
C LEU A 79 -23.77 -10.49 -15.27
N GLU A 80 -24.64 -10.85 -16.21
CA GLU A 80 -25.92 -10.15 -16.38
C GLU A 80 -26.90 -10.45 -15.23
N GLU A 81 -26.98 -11.70 -14.76
CA GLU A 81 -27.76 -12.05 -13.56
C GLU A 81 -27.32 -11.21 -12.35
N ILE A 82 -26.02 -11.08 -12.11
CA ILE A 82 -25.51 -10.25 -10.99
C ILE A 82 -25.84 -8.78 -11.20
N ARG A 83 -25.71 -8.29 -12.43
CA ARG A 83 -26.07 -6.92 -12.78
C ARG A 83 -27.54 -6.61 -12.49
N GLU A 84 -28.44 -7.52 -12.83
CA GLU A 84 -29.87 -7.40 -12.55
C GLU A 84 -30.13 -7.38 -11.04
N VAL A 85 -29.54 -8.31 -10.29
CA VAL A 85 -29.67 -8.39 -8.82
C VAL A 85 -29.14 -7.14 -8.13
N LEU A 86 -28.06 -6.55 -8.64
CA LEU A 86 -27.54 -5.27 -8.13
C LEU A 86 -28.50 -4.11 -8.45
N ARG A 87 -29.01 -4.02 -9.68
CA ARG A 87 -29.87 -2.91 -10.14
C ARG A 87 -31.23 -2.88 -9.46
N ASN A 88 -31.85 -4.03 -9.26
CA ASN A 88 -33.13 -4.15 -8.56
C ASN A 88 -33.01 -4.04 -7.03
N GLY A 89 -31.76 -4.01 -6.49
CA GLY A 89 -31.47 -3.84 -5.07
C GLY A 89 -31.71 -5.08 -4.21
N SER A 90 -31.90 -6.26 -4.81
CA SER A 90 -32.09 -7.53 -4.09
C SER A 90 -30.79 -8.19 -3.65
N TYR A 91 -29.64 -7.67 -4.09
CA TYR A 91 -28.34 -8.21 -3.71
C TYR A 91 -28.08 -8.03 -2.20
N CYS A 92 -27.75 -9.15 -1.54
CA CYS A 92 -27.30 -9.18 -0.15
C CYS A 92 -26.03 -10.03 -0.05
N PRO A 93 -24.95 -9.52 0.55
CA PRO A 93 -23.73 -10.31 0.76
C PRO A 93 -23.98 -11.48 1.71
N GLU A 94 -23.32 -12.61 1.43
CA GLU A 94 -23.37 -13.79 2.28
C GLU A 94 -22.26 -13.78 3.34
N PRO A 95 -22.43 -14.55 4.46
CA PRO A 95 -21.39 -14.73 5.44
C PRO A 95 -20.12 -15.36 4.84
N VAL A 96 -18.94 -14.87 5.23
CA VAL A 96 -17.68 -15.41 4.74
C VAL A 96 -17.36 -16.76 5.41
N ARG A 97 -16.84 -17.72 4.66
CA ARG A 97 -16.37 -18.99 5.20
C ARG A 97 -15.02 -18.81 5.89
N GLN A 98 -14.94 -19.10 7.18
CA GLN A 98 -13.69 -19.00 7.92
C GLN A 98 -12.74 -20.17 7.59
N ARG A 99 -11.45 -19.85 7.44
CA ARG A 99 -10.35 -20.82 7.38
C ARG A 99 -9.18 -20.32 8.24
N LEU A 100 -8.66 -21.21 9.08
CA LEU A 100 -7.49 -20.91 9.90
C LEU A 100 -6.22 -21.16 9.10
N ILE A 101 -5.34 -20.15 9.02
CA ILE A 101 -4.05 -20.24 8.34
C ILE A 101 -2.94 -20.14 9.38
N PRO A 102 -1.96 -21.07 9.40
CA PRO A 102 -0.83 -21.00 10.32
C PRO A 102 -0.04 -19.68 10.16
N LYS A 103 0.29 -19.03 11.28
CA LYS A 103 1.16 -17.86 11.27
C LYS A 103 2.60 -18.27 10.99
N PRO A 104 3.28 -17.70 9.97
CA PRO A 104 4.67 -18.01 9.67
C PRO A 104 5.58 -17.75 10.89
N GLY A 105 6.42 -18.73 11.24
CA GLY A 105 7.40 -18.61 12.34
C GLY A 105 6.81 -18.64 13.75
N LYS A 106 5.51 -18.97 13.91
CA LYS A 106 4.83 -19.08 15.21
C LYS A 106 4.03 -20.38 15.26
N PRO A 107 4.65 -21.53 15.63
CA PRO A 107 3.97 -22.81 15.74
C PRO A 107 2.76 -22.73 16.69
N GLY A 108 1.65 -23.35 16.31
CA GLY A 108 0.41 -23.37 17.12
C GLY A 108 -0.43 -22.09 17.06
N GLN A 109 0.03 -21.02 16.40
CA GLN A 109 -0.77 -19.82 16.20
C GLN A 109 -1.38 -19.77 14.80
N PHE A 110 -2.66 -19.43 14.74
CA PHE A 110 -3.41 -19.32 13.49
C PHE A 110 -3.93 -17.91 13.28
N ARG A 111 -4.16 -17.57 12.01
CA ARG A 111 -4.85 -16.35 11.58
C ARG A 111 -6.16 -16.77 10.93
N PRO A 112 -7.33 -16.28 11.40
CA PRO A 112 -8.60 -16.52 10.72
C PRO A 112 -8.60 -15.77 9.38
N LEU A 113 -8.95 -16.46 8.30
CA LEU A 113 -9.16 -15.88 6.98
C LEU A 113 -10.63 -16.11 6.59
N GLY A 114 -11.37 -15.05 6.32
CA GLY A 114 -12.70 -15.12 5.75
C GLY A 114 -12.64 -15.26 4.23
N ILE A 115 -13.31 -16.24 3.68
CA ILE A 115 -13.39 -16.48 2.23
C ILE A 115 -14.81 -16.10 1.79
N PRO A 116 -15.02 -14.93 1.14
CA PRO A 116 -16.33 -14.54 0.62
C PRO A 116 -16.76 -15.45 -0.52
N THR A 117 -18.04 -15.46 -0.84
CA THR A 117 -18.57 -16.13 -2.03
C THR A 117 -17.94 -15.58 -3.31
N LEU A 118 -18.07 -16.33 -4.41
CA LEU A 118 -17.53 -15.86 -5.69
C LEU A 118 -18.25 -14.58 -6.16
N ILE A 119 -19.56 -14.51 -5.93
CA ILE A 119 -20.39 -13.35 -6.26
C ILE A 119 -19.94 -12.14 -5.43
N ASP A 120 -19.79 -12.30 -4.12
CA ASP A 120 -19.34 -11.22 -3.23
C ASP A 120 -17.96 -10.70 -3.65
N ARG A 121 -17.04 -11.60 -4.00
CA ARG A 121 -15.72 -11.19 -4.50
C ARG A 121 -15.80 -10.40 -5.79
N LEU A 122 -16.72 -10.76 -6.70
CA LEU A 122 -16.95 -10.01 -7.94
C LEU A 122 -17.48 -8.60 -7.65
N VAL A 123 -18.51 -8.50 -6.81
CA VAL A 123 -19.12 -7.20 -6.44
C VAL A 123 -18.12 -6.32 -5.68
N GLN A 124 -17.37 -6.90 -4.74
CA GLN A 124 -16.30 -6.19 -4.04
C GLN A 124 -15.19 -5.71 -5.00
N MET A 125 -14.85 -6.49 -6.03
CA MET A 125 -13.88 -6.08 -7.04
C MET A 125 -14.43 -4.93 -7.88
N ALA A 126 -15.69 -4.97 -8.30
CA ALA A 126 -16.34 -3.88 -9.03
C ALA A 126 -16.36 -2.57 -8.20
N LEU A 127 -16.77 -2.66 -6.94
CA LEU A 127 -16.71 -1.53 -5.99
C LEU A 127 -15.27 -0.98 -5.88
N LYS A 128 -14.29 -1.86 -5.68
CA LYS A 128 -12.89 -1.45 -5.56
C LYS A 128 -12.40 -0.72 -6.79
N LEU A 129 -12.77 -1.18 -8.00
CA LEU A 129 -12.37 -0.53 -9.26
C LEU A 129 -12.81 0.93 -9.34
N ILE A 130 -13.98 1.25 -8.80
CA ILE A 130 -14.56 2.59 -8.82
C ILE A 130 -14.09 3.44 -7.64
N LEU A 131 -14.01 2.88 -6.44
CA LEU A 131 -13.72 3.65 -5.23
C LEU A 131 -12.23 3.89 -5.01
N GLU A 132 -11.37 2.91 -5.36
CA GLU A 132 -9.92 3.00 -5.11
C GLU A 132 -9.28 4.29 -5.66
N PRO A 133 -9.55 4.75 -6.91
CA PRO A 133 -8.96 5.98 -7.43
C PRO A 133 -9.40 7.24 -6.68
N ILE A 134 -10.61 7.26 -6.11
CA ILE A 134 -11.12 8.40 -5.33
C ILE A 134 -10.30 8.55 -4.05
N PHE A 135 -10.16 7.47 -3.27
CA PHE A 135 -9.44 7.51 -1.99
C PHE A 135 -7.93 7.52 -2.14
N GLU A 136 -7.38 6.96 -3.26
CA GLU A 136 -5.94 7.03 -3.52
C GLU A 136 -5.42 8.47 -3.58
N ALA A 137 -6.25 9.43 -4.02
CA ALA A 137 -5.92 10.84 -4.04
C ALA A 137 -5.77 11.44 -2.62
N ASP A 138 -6.40 10.85 -1.60
CA ASP A 138 -6.40 11.33 -0.21
C ASP A 138 -5.35 10.64 0.66
N PHE A 139 -4.84 9.48 0.24
CA PHE A 139 -3.87 8.76 1.03
C PHE A 139 -2.52 9.46 1.11
N TYR A 140 -1.98 9.53 2.31
CA TYR A 140 -0.68 10.17 2.56
C TYR A 140 0.45 9.47 1.82
N PRO A 141 1.45 10.22 1.32
CA PRO A 141 2.62 9.66 0.65
C PRO A 141 3.45 8.72 1.53
N THR A 142 3.27 8.78 2.85
CA THR A 142 3.95 7.93 3.84
C THR A 142 3.18 6.66 4.18
N SER A 143 2.00 6.45 3.60
CA SER A 143 1.22 5.21 3.68
C SER A 143 1.49 4.33 2.45
N TYR A 144 1.86 3.07 2.66
CA TYR A 144 2.34 2.18 1.60
C TYR A 144 1.53 0.90 1.42
N GLY A 145 1.03 0.28 2.50
CA GLY A 145 0.37 -1.01 2.43
C GLY A 145 -0.88 -1.04 1.57
N PHE A 146 -1.08 -2.12 0.81
CA PHE A 146 -2.26 -2.39 -0.03
C PHE A 146 -2.54 -1.37 -1.14
N ARG A 147 -1.59 -0.52 -1.48
CA ARG A 147 -1.70 0.51 -2.52
C ARG A 147 -0.94 0.11 -3.78
N LYS A 148 -1.50 0.41 -4.94
CA LYS A 148 -0.86 0.13 -6.24
C LYS A 148 0.45 0.92 -6.40
N GLY A 149 1.46 0.29 -6.99
CA GLY A 149 2.76 0.93 -7.22
C GLY A 149 3.56 1.23 -5.95
N ARG A 150 3.16 0.68 -4.78
CA ARG A 150 3.85 0.86 -3.50
C ARG A 150 4.19 -0.48 -2.89
N SER A 151 5.43 -0.63 -2.48
CA SER A 151 5.97 -1.88 -1.94
C SER A 151 6.52 -1.70 -0.53
N THR A 152 6.80 -2.81 0.16
CA THR A 152 7.53 -2.81 1.44
C THR A 152 8.91 -2.19 1.28
N HIS A 153 9.53 -2.37 0.10
CA HIS A 153 10.84 -1.79 -0.18
C HIS A 153 10.79 -0.25 -0.23
N ASP A 154 9.73 0.34 -0.82
CA ASP A 154 9.57 1.79 -0.87
C ASP A 154 9.42 2.39 0.53
N ALA A 155 8.66 1.74 1.42
CA ALA A 155 8.54 2.14 2.81
C ALA A 155 9.90 2.09 3.53
N LEU A 156 10.67 1.02 3.35
CA LEU A 156 11.99 0.86 3.94
C LEU A 156 13.00 1.88 3.39
N VAL A 157 13.01 2.14 2.09
CA VAL A 157 13.85 3.17 1.47
C VAL A 157 13.48 4.56 1.99
N ARG A 158 12.20 4.80 2.25
CA ARG A 158 11.74 6.07 2.85
C ARG A 158 12.30 6.27 4.24
N ILE A 159 12.25 5.24 5.08
CA ILE A 159 12.82 5.25 6.42
C ILE A 159 14.34 5.43 6.35
N GLN A 160 15.01 4.65 5.50
CA GLN A 160 16.45 4.74 5.29
C GLN A 160 16.87 6.17 4.93
N LYS A 161 16.17 6.80 3.96
CA LYS A 161 16.42 8.19 3.56
C LYS A 161 16.20 9.18 4.71
N ALA A 162 15.21 8.96 5.59
CA ALA A 162 14.99 9.81 6.74
C ALA A 162 16.13 9.72 7.76
N LEU A 163 16.77 8.57 7.88
CA LEU A 163 17.91 8.33 8.76
C LEU A 163 19.27 8.69 8.14
N HIS A 164 19.32 9.11 6.87
CA HIS A 164 20.54 9.58 6.21
C HIS A 164 20.81 11.06 6.52
N PRO A 165 22.09 11.49 6.49
CA PRO A 165 22.43 12.91 6.52
C PRO A 165 21.86 13.62 5.31
N THR A 166 21.54 14.90 5.50
CA THR A 166 21.12 15.80 4.43
C THR A 166 22.21 16.83 4.15
N ARG A 167 22.04 17.66 3.13
CA ARG A 167 22.94 18.81 2.89
C ARG A 167 22.99 19.79 4.07
N ARG A 168 22.00 19.74 4.98
CA ARG A 168 21.89 20.62 6.16
C ARG A 168 22.49 19.99 7.43
N GLY A 169 23.04 18.78 7.35
CA GLY A 169 23.64 18.08 8.48
C GLY A 169 23.13 16.63 8.68
N PRO A 170 23.48 16.02 9.79
CA PRO A 170 23.08 14.65 10.13
C PRO A 170 21.55 14.53 10.25
N SER A 171 21.05 13.27 10.20
CA SER A 171 19.64 13.01 10.53
C SER A 171 19.34 13.44 11.96
N VAL A 172 18.18 14.06 12.12
CA VAL A 172 17.70 14.61 13.41
C VAL A 172 16.93 13.60 14.24
N TYR A 173 16.52 12.49 13.63
CA TYR A 173 15.71 11.47 14.30
C TYR A 173 16.60 10.62 15.21
N ARG A 174 16.23 10.57 16.50
CA ARG A 174 16.96 9.83 17.52
C ARG A 174 16.22 8.59 17.99
N TYR A 175 14.91 8.69 18.13
CA TYR A 175 14.08 7.61 18.61
C TYR A 175 13.07 7.17 17.57
N VAL A 176 12.58 5.95 17.69
CA VAL A 176 11.50 5.39 16.90
C VAL A 176 10.47 4.75 17.83
N ILE A 177 9.20 5.03 17.59
CA ILE A 177 8.07 4.33 18.19
C ILE A 177 7.65 3.25 17.19
N GLU A 178 7.79 1.98 17.58
CA GLU A 178 7.34 0.82 16.80
C GLU A 178 5.90 0.50 17.23
N GLY A 179 4.90 0.97 16.50
CA GLY A 179 3.49 0.84 16.86
C GLY A 179 2.87 -0.49 16.44
N ASP A 180 2.11 -1.14 17.33
CA ASP A 180 1.33 -2.35 17.08
C ASP A 180 -0.11 -2.15 17.56
N ILE A 181 -1.08 -2.25 16.65
CA ILE A 181 -2.52 -2.14 16.97
C ILE A 181 -3.06 -3.53 17.27
N LYS A 182 -3.74 -3.69 18.43
CA LYS A 182 -4.34 -4.97 18.81
C LYS A 182 -5.48 -5.34 17.86
N GLY A 183 -5.34 -6.46 17.15
CA GLY A 183 -6.41 -7.00 16.31
C GLY A 183 -6.99 -6.01 15.32
N CYS A 184 -6.17 -5.22 14.64
CA CYS A 184 -6.57 -4.06 13.85
C CYS A 184 -7.80 -4.32 12.96
N PHE A 185 -7.82 -5.41 12.17
CA PHE A 185 -8.95 -5.72 11.29
C PHE A 185 -10.23 -6.12 12.06
N ASP A 186 -10.07 -6.75 13.22
CA ASP A 186 -11.19 -7.22 14.06
C ASP A 186 -11.75 -6.08 14.92
N ALA A 187 -10.97 -5.00 15.12
CA ALA A 187 -11.32 -3.85 15.92
C ALA A 187 -11.94 -2.68 15.12
N ILE A 188 -12.05 -2.78 13.80
CA ILE A 188 -12.62 -1.72 12.96
C ILE A 188 -14.07 -1.45 13.37
N ASP A 189 -14.34 -0.25 13.90
CA ASP A 189 -15.69 0.19 14.19
C ASP A 189 -16.41 0.57 12.89
N HIS A 190 -17.59 -0.02 12.65
CA HIS A 190 -18.33 0.17 11.41
C HIS A 190 -18.84 1.61 11.22
N HIS A 191 -19.19 2.33 12.32
CA HIS A 191 -19.66 3.71 12.24
C HIS A 191 -18.53 4.64 11.85
N VAL A 192 -17.38 4.54 12.54
CA VAL A 192 -16.18 5.34 12.23
C VAL A 192 -15.68 5.04 10.80
N MET A 193 -15.73 3.76 10.38
CA MET A 193 -15.42 3.38 8.99
C MET A 193 -16.33 4.10 8.00
N MET A 194 -17.65 4.07 8.24
CA MET A 194 -18.62 4.67 7.34
C MET A 194 -18.53 6.20 7.33
N GLU A 195 -18.14 6.83 8.43
CA GLU A 195 -17.82 8.28 8.46
C GLU A 195 -16.63 8.60 7.54
N GLY A 196 -15.55 7.81 7.61
CA GLY A 196 -14.42 7.94 6.70
C GLY A 196 -14.81 7.80 5.22
N VAL A 197 -15.70 6.86 4.90
CA VAL A 197 -16.22 6.68 3.53
C VAL A 197 -17.11 7.86 3.11
N ARG A 198 -17.98 8.36 3.98
CA ARG A 198 -18.90 9.48 3.71
C ARG A 198 -18.19 10.80 3.44
N ARG A 199 -16.95 10.96 3.87
CA ARG A 199 -16.13 12.15 3.50
C ARG A 199 -16.06 12.36 1.98
N ARG A 200 -16.12 11.27 1.19
CA ARG A 200 -15.97 11.33 -0.27
C ARG A 200 -17.18 10.77 -1.03
N ILE A 201 -18.02 9.96 -0.40
CA ILE A 201 -19.12 9.24 -1.04
C ILE A 201 -20.42 9.56 -0.36
N SER A 202 -21.41 10.04 -1.12
CA SER A 202 -22.80 10.21 -0.65
C SER A 202 -23.80 9.34 -1.40
N ASP A 203 -23.35 8.56 -2.40
CA ASP A 203 -24.18 7.58 -3.09
C ASP A 203 -24.76 6.56 -2.09
N ARG A 204 -26.05 6.65 -1.83
CA ARG A 204 -26.73 5.82 -0.82
C ARG A 204 -26.66 4.33 -1.14
N LYS A 205 -26.68 3.95 -2.43
CA LYS A 205 -26.61 2.53 -2.83
C LYS A 205 -25.21 1.97 -2.58
N VAL A 206 -24.17 2.74 -2.91
CA VAL A 206 -22.78 2.38 -2.62
C VAL A 206 -22.53 2.29 -1.12
N LEU A 207 -22.99 3.26 -0.33
CA LEU A 207 -22.86 3.24 1.14
C LEU A 207 -23.58 2.04 1.77
N ARG A 208 -24.80 1.73 1.32
CA ARG A 208 -25.54 0.56 1.76
C ARG A 208 -24.79 -0.74 1.46
N LEU A 209 -24.22 -0.84 0.27
CA LEU A 209 -23.49 -2.02 -0.18
C LEU A 209 -22.19 -2.23 0.64
N ILE A 210 -21.43 -1.17 0.89
CA ILE A 210 -20.24 -1.24 1.76
C ILE A 210 -20.63 -1.69 3.17
N PHE A 211 -21.68 -1.10 3.73
CA PHE A 211 -22.14 -1.43 5.07
C PHE A 211 -22.66 -2.88 5.18
N ALA A 212 -23.33 -3.37 4.13
CA ALA A 212 -23.74 -4.77 4.04
C ALA A 212 -22.55 -5.73 4.06
N PHE A 213 -21.46 -5.42 3.36
CA PHE A 213 -20.22 -6.22 3.43
C PHE A 213 -19.56 -6.21 4.81
N LEU A 214 -19.62 -5.10 5.54
CA LEU A 214 -19.11 -5.05 6.91
C LEU A 214 -19.95 -5.91 7.87
N LYS A 215 -21.26 -6.03 7.61
CA LYS A 215 -22.22 -6.80 8.43
C LYS A 215 -22.42 -8.25 7.99
N ALA A 216 -21.88 -8.68 6.87
CA ALA A 216 -22.16 -10.00 6.28
C ALA A 216 -21.90 -11.19 7.22
N GLY A 217 -21.05 -11.00 8.24
CA GLY A 217 -20.77 -12.04 9.22
C GLY A 217 -19.75 -13.07 8.77
N VAL A 218 -19.49 -14.02 9.66
CA VAL A 218 -18.50 -15.10 9.47
C VAL A 218 -19.16 -16.43 9.78
N MET A 219 -19.06 -17.39 8.87
CA MET A 219 -19.52 -18.76 9.08
C MET A 219 -18.38 -19.62 9.65
N ILE A 220 -18.61 -20.15 10.85
CA ILE A 220 -17.68 -21.04 11.57
C ILE A 220 -18.44 -22.34 11.85
N GLU A 221 -17.94 -23.45 11.33
CA GLU A 221 -18.51 -24.79 11.56
C GLU A 221 -20.04 -24.85 11.37
N GLY A 222 -20.56 -24.21 10.33
CA GLY A 222 -21.99 -24.17 10.01
C GLY A 222 -22.81 -23.14 10.76
N THR A 223 -22.22 -22.45 11.75
CA THR A 223 -22.90 -21.37 12.51
C THR A 223 -22.47 -20.00 12.02
N VAL A 224 -23.42 -19.12 11.75
CA VAL A 224 -23.16 -17.73 11.35
C VAL A 224 -23.01 -16.87 12.61
N ARG A 225 -21.89 -16.16 12.71
CA ARG A 225 -21.65 -15.13 13.72
C ARG A 225 -21.59 -13.77 13.05
N HIS A 226 -22.33 -12.81 13.58
CA HIS A 226 -22.32 -11.42 13.13
C HIS A 226 -21.50 -10.59 14.13
N PRO A 227 -20.24 -10.30 13.86
CA PRO A 227 -19.44 -9.44 14.72
C PRO A 227 -19.96 -7.99 14.64
N VAL A 228 -19.99 -7.31 15.77
CA VAL A 228 -20.40 -5.90 15.87
C VAL A 228 -19.30 -4.97 15.32
N THR A 229 -18.07 -5.45 15.35
CA THR A 229 -16.88 -4.75 14.84
C THR A 229 -16.11 -5.67 13.89
N GLY A 230 -15.22 -5.07 13.13
CA GLY A 230 -14.30 -5.79 12.27
C GLY A 230 -14.70 -5.79 10.79
N SER A 231 -13.68 -6.01 9.97
CA SER A 231 -13.82 -6.28 8.54
C SER A 231 -13.29 -7.69 8.27
N PRO A 232 -14.03 -8.55 7.56
CA PRO A 232 -13.56 -9.91 7.30
C PRO A 232 -12.15 -9.90 6.68
N GLN A 233 -11.18 -10.53 7.35
CA GLN A 233 -9.86 -10.71 6.80
C GLN A 233 -9.95 -11.63 5.57
N GLY A 234 -9.75 -11.08 4.37
CA GLY A 234 -9.82 -11.83 3.10
C GLY A 234 -10.79 -11.26 2.08
N GLY A 235 -11.63 -10.31 2.45
CA GLY A 235 -12.43 -9.52 1.51
C GLY A 235 -11.55 -8.70 0.55
N ILE A 236 -11.95 -8.59 -0.72
CA ILE A 236 -11.18 -7.86 -1.75
C ILE A 236 -11.15 -6.35 -1.47
N ILE A 237 -12.23 -5.82 -0.90
CA ILE A 237 -12.34 -4.40 -0.55
C ILE A 237 -11.75 -4.06 0.82
N SER A 238 -11.62 -5.04 1.73
CA SER A 238 -11.20 -4.83 3.11
C SER A 238 -9.85 -4.09 3.25
N PRO A 239 -8.81 -4.36 2.44
CA PRO A 239 -7.55 -3.62 2.51
C PRO A 239 -7.70 -2.13 2.20
N MET A 240 -8.56 -1.76 1.24
CA MET A 240 -8.84 -0.36 0.91
C MET A 240 -9.61 0.32 2.05
N LEU A 241 -10.63 -0.33 2.59
CA LEU A 241 -11.41 0.18 3.72
C LEU A 241 -10.52 0.36 4.96
N SER A 242 -9.63 -0.59 5.25
CA SER A 242 -8.65 -0.46 6.33
C SER A 242 -7.75 0.76 6.14
N ASN A 243 -7.29 1.04 4.92
CA ASN A 243 -6.50 2.25 4.65
C ASN A 243 -7.30 3.54 4.85
N ILE A 244 -8.59 3.58 4.46
CA ILE A 244 -9.49 4.72 4.72
C ILE A 244 -9.60 4.95 6.23
N TYR A 245 -9.84 3.90 6.99
CA TYR A 245 -9.96 3.96 8.45
C TYR A 245 -8.69 4.47 9.13
N LEU A 246 -7.55 3.92 8.76
CA LEU A 246 -6.25 4.25 9.35
C LEU A 246 -5.67 5.58 8.85
N THR A 247 -6.30 6.24 7.87
CA THR A 247 -5.88 7.58 7.41
C THR A 247 -5.94 8.61 8.54
N ALA A 248 -6.81 8.43 9.53
CA ALA A 248 -6.83 9.28 10.73
C ALA A 248 -5.49 9.31 11.47
N ILE A 249 -4.75 8.19 11.49
CA ILE A 249 -3.39 8.15 12.06
C ILE A 249 -2.44 8.98 11.19
N ASP A 250 -2.55 8.86 9.85
CA ASP A 250 -1.73 9.66 8.93
C ASP A 250 -2.03 11.16 9.10
N GLU A 251 -3.30 11.54 9.30
CA GLU A 251 -3.76 12.91 9.54
C GLU A 251 -3.21 13.48 10.84
N ARG A 252 -3.17 12.70 11.93
CA ARG A 252 -2.55 13.09 13.21
C ARG A 252 -1.11 13.57 13.01
N TYR A 253 -0.33 12.87 12.19
CA TYR A 253 1.05 13.23 11.87
C TYR A 253 1.17 14.15 10.64
N GLY A 254 0.06 14.60 10.06
CA GLY A 254 0.01 15.46 8.86
C GLY A 254 0.69 16.81 9.02
N ARG A 255 0.88 17.29 10.27
CA ARG A 255 1.69 18.49 10.55
C ARG A 255 3.14 18.30 10.12
N TRP A 256 3.72 17.15 10.33
CA TRP A 256 5.13 16.86 10.11
C TRP A 256 5.42 16.03 8.87
N SER A 257 4.42 15.39 8.31
CA SER A 257 4.51 14.60 7.08
C SER A 257 4.04 15.43 5.87
N MET A 258 4.45 15.01 4.67
CA MET A 258 3.89 15.55 3.43
C MET A 258 2.43 15.11 3.34
N ARG A 259 1.52 16.06 3.23
CA ARG A 259 0.10 15.80 3.02
C ARG A 259 -0.17 15.40 1.56
N PRO A 260 -1.31 14.78 1.27
CA PRO A 260 -1.77 14.65 -0.11
C PRO A 260 -1.79 16.03 -0.80
N ARG A 261 -1.42 16.09 -2.06
CA ARG A 261 -1.40 17.34 -2.88
C ARG A 261 -0.43 18.44 -2.40
N GLU A 262 0.43 18.15 -1.41
CA GLU A 262 1.36 19.11 -0.82
C GLU A 262 2.80 18.89 -1.27
N SER A 263 3.59 19.96 -1.30
CA SER A 263 5.04 19.87 -1.49
C SER A 263 5.76 19.36 -0.24
N SER A 264 6.78 18.53 -0.42
CA SER A 264 7.64 18.04 0.66
C SER A 264 8.37 19.16 1.41
N LEU A 265 8.58 20.32 0.78
CA LEU A 265 9.24 21.48 1.39
C LEU A 265 8.42 22.05 2.53
N ASN A 266 7.08 22.09 2.41
CA ASN A 266 6.19 22.60 3.45
C ASN A 266 6.30 21.77 4.74
N ALA A 267 6.30 20.44 4.63
CA ALA A 267 6.47 19.55 5.78
C ALA A 267 7.85 19.75 6.43
N ALA A 268 8.90 19.90 5.64
CA ALA A 268 10.25 20.17 6.15
C ALA A 268 10.34 21.51 6.88
N ALA A 269 9.68 22.55 6.37
CA ALA A 269 9.62 23.86 7.01
C ALA A 269 8.87 23.82 8.35
N ARG A 270 7.75 23.07 8.43
CA ARG A 270 7.01 22.87 9.70
C ARG A 270 7.87 22.18 10.76
N ARG A 271 8.54 21.06 10.41
CA ARG A 271 9.48 20.38 11.32
C ARG A 271 10.63 21.29 11.78
N GLY A 272 11.17 22.09 10.86
CA GLY A 272 12.25 23.04 11.17
C GLY A 272 11.81 24.13 12.15
N ARG A 273 10.58 24.62 12.04
CA ARG A 273 10.01 25.59 12.98
C ARG A 273 9.82 25.01 14.37
N ASP A 274 9.21 23.81 14.46
CA ASP A 274 8.99 23.14 15.75
C ASP A 274 10.31 22.88 16.47
N ARG A 275 11.34 22.41 15.76
CA ARG A 275 12.70 22.22 16.31
C ARG A 275 13.30 23.52 16.85
N LYS A 276 13.16 24.64 16.15
CA LYS A 276 13.66 25.94 16.63
C LYS A 276 13.02 26.38 17.95
N HIS A 277 11.78 25.91 18.21
CA HIS A 277 11.07 26.20 19.45
C HIS A 277 11.17 25.09 20.49
N GLY A 278 12.13 24.16 20.34
CA GLY A 278 12.32 23.04 21.27
C GLY A 278 11.16 22.02 21.30
N LYS A 279 10.25 22.09 20.32
CA LYS A 279 9.13 21.16 20.22
C LYS A 279 9.54 19.90 19.45
N PRO A 280 9.06 18.71 19.85
CA PRO A 280 9.33 17.48 19.11
C PRO A 280 8.69 17.54 17.73
N ALA A 281 9.32 16.84 16.77
CA ALA A 281 8.75 16.63 15.46
C ALA A 281 8.73 15.14 15.13
N PHE A 282 7.65 14.71 14.49
CA PHE A 282 7.40 13.30 14.23
C PHE A 282 7.36 13.03 12.73
N TYR A 283 7.80 11.84 12.32
CA TYR A 283 7.73 11.40 10.95
C TYR A 283 7.26 9.96 10.87
N MET A 284 6.01 9.77 10.49
CA MET A 284 5.39 8.46 10.42
C MET A 284 5.60 7.82 9.05
N VAL A 285 5.81 6.49 9.06
CA VAL A 285 5.75 5.62 7.89
C VAL A 285 4.86 4.44 8.24
N ARG A 286 3.80 4.23 7.45
CA ARG A 286 2.80 3.19 7.67
C ARG A 286 2.75 2.21 6.50
N TYR A 287 2.65 0.93 6.81
CA TYR A 287 2.39 -0.14 5.85
C TYR A 287 1.20 -0.98 6.35
N ALA A 288 0.00 -0.69 5.86
CA ALA A 288 -1.26 -1.22 6.42
C ALA A 288 -1.43 -0.86 7.90
N ASP A 289 -1.51 -1.86 8.76
CA ASP A 289 -1.58 -1.75 10.22
C ASP A 289 -0.21 -1.64 10.91
N ASP A 290 0.87 -2.06 10.22
CA ASP A 290 2.24 -1.86 10.72
C ASP A 290 2.69 -0.41 10.50
N PHE A 291 3.15 0.27 11.54
CA PHE A 291 3.68 1.62 11.41
C PHE A 291 4.82 1.92 12.38
N ILE A 292 5.63 2.88 11.99
CA ILE A 292 6.65 3.47 12.86
C ILE A 292 6.53 4.99 12.88
N VAL A 293 6.92 5.60 14.00
CA VAL A 293 7.03 7.05 14.12
C VAL A 293 8.46 7.39 14.53
N LEU A 294 9.22 8.01 13.61
CA LEU A 294 10.55 8.55 13.90
C LEU A 294 10.37 9.86 14.67
N VAL A 295 11.12 10.01 15.78
CA VAL A 295 11.02 11.14 16.70
C VAL A 295 12.30 11.98 16.66
N ASP A 296 12.11 13.26 16.36
CA ASP A 296 13.09 14.33 16.52
C ASP A 296 12.80 15.02 17.86
N GLY A 297 13.42 14.51 18.93
CA GLY A 297 13.15 14.93 20.30
C GLY A 297 13.84 14.06 21.32
N THR A 298 13.48 14.23 22.61
CA THR A 298 13.99 13.44 23.72
C THR A 298 13.24 12.11 23.86
N ARG A 299 13.76 11.20 24.69
CA ARG A 299 13.08 9.94 25.01
C ARG A 299 11.74 10.18 25.71
N ASP A 300 11.72 11.14 26.64
CA ASP A 300 10.50 11.49 27.38
C ASP A 300 9.41 12.04 26.46
N GLN A 301 9.80 12.82 25.43
CA GLN A 301 8.88 13.28 24.40
C GLN A 301 8.35 12.12 23.53
N ALA A 302 9.16 11.10 23.27
CA ALA A 302 8.72 9.89 22.57
C ALA A 302 7.75 9.06 23.44
N GLU A 303 8.01 8.94 24.75
CA GLU A 303 7.09 8.27 25.70
C GLU A 303 5.76 9.03 25.81
N ALA A 304 5.81 10.36 25.94
CA ALA A 304 4.62 11.19 25.95
C ALA A 304 3.77 11.01 24.67
N GLU A 305 4.42 10.96 23.51
CA GLU A 305 3.71 10.73 22.23
C GLU A 305 3.13 9.32 22.15
N LYS A 306 3.81 8.29 22.67
CA LYS A 306 3.27 6.92 22.71
C LYS A 306 1.95 6.89 23.50
N HIS A 307 1.88 7.56 24.65
CA HIS A 307 0.66 7.66 25.45
C HIS A 307 -0.43 8.47 24.74
N ALA A 308 -0.06 9.62 24.15
CA ALA A 308 -0.98 10.45 23.41
C ALA A 308 -1.54 9.74 22.15
N LEU A 309 -0.71 8.89 21.51
CA LEU A 309 -1.17 8.05 20.38
C LEU A 309 -2.13 6.95 20.85
N ALA A 310 -1.86 6.32 22.00
CA ALA A 310 -2.77 5.32 22.56
C ALA A 310 -4.15 5.91 22.87
N GLU A 311 -4.19 7.10 23.47
CA GLU A 311 -5.46 7.80 23.73
C GLU A 311 -6.17 8.20 22.44
N PHE A 312 -5.44 8.74 21.45
CA PHE A 312 -5.98 9.06 20.15
C PHE A 312 -6.62 7.84 19.45
N LEU A 313 -5.95 6.69 19.45
CA LEU A 313 -6.48 5.47 18.85
C LEU A 313 -7.76 5.02 19.54
N LYS A 314 -7.82 5.16 20.88
CA LYS A 314 -8.99 4.79 21.68
C LYS A 314 -10.19 5.73 21.43
N THR A 315 -9.96 7.04 21.42
CA THR A 315 -11.02 8.05 21.29
C THR A 315 -11.53 8.17 19.85
N GLU A 316 -10.63 8.33 18.88
CA GLU A 316 -10.99 8.60 17.49
C GLU A 316 -11.29 7.35 16.67
N LEU A 317 -10.54 6.28 16.92
CA LEU A 317 -10.64 5.05 16.14
C LEU A 317 -11.24 3.86 16.91
N ARG A 318 -11.56 4.03 18.20
CA ARG A 318 -12.03 2.93 19.05
C ARG A 318 -11.14 1.69 18.98
N MET A 319 -9.85 1.92 18.80
CA MET A 319 -8.81 0.89 18.71
C MET A 319 -7.86 0.95 19.90
N GLU A 320 -7.18 -0.14 20.19
CA GLU A 320 -6.23 -0.22 21.29
C GLU A 320 -4.80 -0.39 20.76
N LEU A 321 -3.89 0.51 21.21
CA LEU A 321 -2.47 0.33 20.99
C LEU A 321 -1.94 -0.77 21.92
N SER A 322 -1.19 -1.73 21.40
CA SER A 322 -0.54 -2.74 22.21
C SER A 322 0.63 -2.14 22.96
N MET A 323 0.41 -1.69 24.21
CA MET A 323 1.46 -1.04 25.01
C MET A 323 2.67 -1.94 25.27
N GLU A 324 2.46 -3.26 25.35
CA GLU A 324 3.52 -4.26 25.56
C GLU A 324 4.41 -4.45 24.32
N LYS A 325 3.82 -4.41 23.11
CA LYS A 325 4.53 -4.59 21.86
C LYS A 325 5.04 -3.27 21.27
N THR A 326 4.39 -2.15 21.62
CA THR A 326 4.83 -0.83 21.18
C THR A 326 6.07 -0.41 21.94
N ARG A 327 7.20 -0.34 21.23
CA ARG A 327 8.52 -0.08 21.79
C ARG A 327 9.04 1.29 21.35
N ILE A 328 9.85 1.89 22.21
CA ILE A 328 10.64 3.07 21.88
C ILE A 328 12.11 2.67 21.86
N THR A 329 12.71 2.74 20.69
CA THR A 329 14.08 2.28 20.43
C THR A 329 14.93 3.46 19.95
N ASP A 330 16.20 3.55 20.38
CA ASP A 330 17.17 4.44 19.77
C ASP A 330 17.51 3.94 18.35
N VAL A 331 17.43 4.80 17.35
CA VAL A 331 17.69 4.41 15.96
C VAL A 331 19.11 3.85 15.72
N ARG A 332 20.04 4.11 16.66
CA ARG A 332 21.40 3.55 16.64
C ARG A 332 21.48 2.13 17.18
N GLU A 333 20.57 1.74 18.06
CA GLU A 333 20.42 0.35 18.51
C GLU A 333 19.75 -0.49 17.42
N GLY A 334 18.90 0.18 16.60
CA GLY A 334 18.18 -0.38 15.49
C GLY A 334 16.87 -1.06 15.91
N PHE A 335 15.95 -1.15 14.97
CA PHE A 335 14.60 -1.68 15.13
C PHE A 335 14.21 -2.57 13.95
N ASP A 336 13.18 -3.39 14.13
CA ASP A 336 12.70 -4.30 13.09
C ASP A 336 11.41 -3.77 12.46
N PHE A 337 11.40 -3.63 11.14
CA PHE A 337 10.22 -3.20 10.39
C PHE A 337 10.08 -3.95 9.07
N LEU A 338 8.88 -4.43 8.77
CA LEU A 338 8.55 -5.19 7.55
C LEU A 338 9.54 -6.33 7.24
N GLY A 339 10.09 -6.89 8.32
CA GLY A 339 11.01 -8.01 8.22
C GLY A 339 12.45 -7.67 7.88
N TYR A 340 12.83 -6.43 8.04
CA TYR A 340 14.20 -5.94 7.97
C TYR A 340 14.62 -5.29 9.28
N ARG A 341 15.89 -5.39 9.60
CA ARG A 341 16.52 -4.63 10.66
C ARG A 341 16.97 -3.29 10.11
N VAL A 342 16.47 -2.20 10.68
CA VAL A 342 16.83 -0.83 10.33
C VAL A 342 17.71 -0.27 11.45
N VAL A 343 18.86 0.32 11.10
CA VAL A 343 19.76 0.91 12.10
C VAL A 343 20.47 2.13 11.52
N GLN A 344 20.69 3.14 12.33
CA GLN A 344 21.56 4.24 11.99
C GLN A 344 22.99 3.93 12.48
N ALA A 345 23.93 3.74 11.56
CA ALA A 345 25.31 3.39 11.88
C ALA A 345 26.31 4.19 11.04
N LYS A 346 27.55 4.32 11.53
CA LYS A 346 28.61 4.99 10.78
C LYS A 346 28.93 4.26 9.48
N ALA A 347 29.05 5.00 8.40
CA ALA A 347 29.56 4.49 7.13
C ALA A 347 31.08 4.30 7.23
N LEU A 348 31.58 3.12 6.85
CA LEU A 348 33.00 2.77 6.96
C LEU A 348 33.91 3.77 6.22
N ARG A 349 33.46 4.25 5.04
CA ARG A 349 34.28 5.09 4.16
C ARG A 349 34.24 6.57 4.50
N THR A 350 33.12 7.08 5.02
CA THR A 350 32.92 8.52 5.25
C THR A 350 32.80 8.91 6.72
N GLY A 351 32.67 7.95 7.62
CA GLY A 351 32.43 8.17 9.04
C GLY A 351 31.07 8.79 9.38
N HIS A 352 30.25 9.19 8.38
CA HIS A 352 28.94 9.77 8.61
C HIS A 352 27.92 8.75 9.09
N TRP A 353 27.02 9.18 9.95
CA TRP A 353 25.87 8.36 10.36
C TRP A 353 24.88 8.24 9.23
N ILE A 354 24.61 7.01 8.79
CA ILE A 354 23.68 6.68 7.69
C ILE A 354 22.67 5.62 8.12
N GLY A 355 21.49 5.66 7.56
CA GLY A 355 20.50 4.58 7.70
C GLY A 355 20.94 3.34 6.92
N LYS A 356 20.99 2.18 7.58
CA LYS A 356 21.31 0.88 6.97
C LYS A 356 20.14 -0.08 7.13
N LEU A 357 19.95 -0.93 6.11
CA LEU A 357 18.94 -1.99 6.10
C LEU A 357 19.66 -3.33 6.08
N PHE A 358 19.29 -4.22 6.98
CA PHE A 358 19.83 -5.59 7.06
C PHE A 358 18.69 -6.61 7.05
N ILE A 359 18.94 -7.73 6.42
CA ILE A 359 18.07 -8.90 6.55
C ILE A 359 18.45 -9.59 7.87
N PRO A 360 17.50 -9.81 8.80
CA PRO A 360 17.77 -10.50 10.06
C PRO A 360 18.38 -11.88 9.82
N LYS A 361 19.36 -12.25 10.67
CA LYS A 361 20.06 -13.55 10.55
C LYS A 361 19.11 -14.73 10.55
N SER A 362 18.03 -14.69 11.35
CA SER A 362 17.00 -15.72 11.37
C SER A 362 16.38 -15.94 10.00
N LYS A 363 15.97 -14.87 9.31
CA LYS A 363 15.40 -14.96 7.96
C LYS A 363 16.39 -15.44 6.89
N LEU A 364 17.67 -15.08 7.04
CA LEU A 364 18.72 -15.63 6.18
C LEU A 364 18.89 -17.13 6.39
N ASN A 365 18.84 -17.58 7.65
CA ASN A 365 18.92 -19.01 7.98
C ASN A 365 17.69 -19.78 7.47
N ASP A 366 16.49 -19.22 7.62
CA ASP A 366 15.26 -19.80 7.06
C ASP A 366 15.35 -19.90 5.54
N LEU A 367 15.87 -18.89 4.86
CA LEU A 367 16.08 -18.92 3.41
C LEU A 367 17.09 -20.00 3.02
N ARG A 368 18.23 -20.07 3.72
CA ARG A 368 19.25 -21.12 3.51
C ARG A 368 18.68 -22.50 3.72
N HIS A 369 17.87 -22.69 4.79
CA HIS A 369 17.21 -23.96 5.05
C HIS A 369 16.23 -24.34 3.93
N LYS A 370 15.39 -23.42 3.49
CA LYS A 370 14.46 -23.62 2.37
C LYS A 370 15.19 -23.99 1.08
N ILE A 371 16.29 -23.30 0.76
CA ILE A 371 17.13 -23.62 -0.40
C ILE A 371 17.71 -25.04 -0.26
N LYS A 372 18.27 -25.36 0.92
CA LYS A 372 18.83 -26.70 1.19
C LYS A 372 17.80 -27.82 1.03
N VAL A 373 16.58 -27.62 1.56
CA VAL A 373 15.48 -28.59 1.41
C VAL A 373 15.06 -28.73 -0.06
N MET A 374 14.96 -27.63 -0.80
CA MET A 374 14.62 -27.67 -2.23
C MET A 374 15.69 -28.40 -3.05
N VAL A 375 16.98 -28.11 -2.79
CA VAL A 375 18.09 -28.76 -3.51
C VAL A 375 18.16 -30.27 -3.20
N LYS A 376 17.94 -30.66 -1.93
CA LYS A 376 17.89 -32.08 -1.54
C LYS A 376 16.71 -32.86 -2.15
N GLY A 377 15.60 -32.19 -2.43
CA GLY A 377 14.41 -32.81 -3.05
C GLY A 377 14.44 -32.86 -4.58
N ILE A 378 15.57 -32.53 -5.22
CA ILE A 378 15.70 -32.56 -6.67
C ILE A 378 16.07 -33.98 -7.09
N PRO A 379 15.31 -34.60 -8.03
CA PRO A 379 15.65 -35.92 -8.55
C PRO A 379 17.04 -35.91 -9.24
N THR A 380 17.78 -37.00 -9.05
CA THR A 380 19.05 -37.24 -9.75
C THR A 380 18.77 -37.24 -11.27
N GLY A 381 19.41 -36.33 -12.00
CA GLY A 381 19.22 -36.19 -13.46
C GLY A 381 18.65 -34.82 -13.91
N CYS A 382 18.19 -33.98 -12.98
CA CYS A 382 17.80 -32.61 -13.32
C CYS A 382 19.01 -31.72 -13.66
N SER A 383 18.92 -30.95 -14.74
CA SER A 383 19.98 -30.02 -15.10
C SER A 383 20.09 -28.88 -14.08
N LEU A 384 21.29 -28.35 -13.85
CA LEU A 384 21.53 -27.19 -12.98
C LEU A 384 20.70 -25.96 -13.43
N ALA A 385 20.51 -25.81 -14.73
CA ALA A 385 19.68 -24.74 -15.30
C ALA A 385 18.20 -24.84 -14.86
N GLN A 386 17.61 -26.05 -14.82
CA GLN A 386 16.26 -26.29 -14.32
C GLN A 386 16.16 -25.96 -12.83
N VAL A 387 17.17 -26.34 -12.04
CA VAL A 387 17.22 -26.04 -10.60
C VAL A 387 17.26 -24.54 -10.36
N ILE A 388 18.13 -23.83 -11.06
CA ILE A 388 18.25 -22.35 -10.98
C ILE A 388 16.96 -21.70 -11.48
N GLY A 389 16.35 -22.20 -12.56
CA GLY A 389 15.07 -21.74 -13.07
C GLY A 389 13.95 -21.85 -12.03
N ASN A 390 13.83 -23.01 -11.36
CA ASN A 390 12.86 -23.24 -10.29
C ASN A 390 13.09 -22.36 -9.06
N LEU A 391 14.35 -22.14 -8.68
CA LEU A 391 14.71 -21.25 -7.58
C LEU A 391 14.38 -19.78 -7.90
N ASN A 392 14.65 -19.35 -9.12
CA ASN A 392 14.37 -18.00 -9.58
C ASN A 392 12.86 -17.77 -9.77
N HIS A 393 12.12 -18.74 -10.27
CA HIS A 393 10.67 -18.67 -10.40
C HIS A 393 9.98 -18.50 -9.03
N ARG A 394 10.42 -19.24 -8.01
CA ARG A 394 9.92 -19.04 -6.63
C ARG A 394 10.37 -17.74 -5.99
N ARG A 395 11.53 -17.20 -6.37
CA ARG A 395 11.99 -15.86 -5.98
C ARG A 395 11.12 -14.78 -6.61
N SER A 396 10.73 -14.95 -7.87
CA SER A 396 9.79 -14.10 -8.60
C SER A 396 8.39 -14.16 -7.98
N LEU A 397 7.87 -15.33 -7.62
CA LEU A 397 6.56 -15.49 -6.95
C LEU A 397 6.51 -14.82 -5.56
N ASN A 398 7.64 -14.74 -4.84
CA ASN A 398 7.71 -13.96 -3.60
C ASN A 398 7.79 -12.43 -3.85
N ARG A 399 8.33 -11.99 -4.99
CA ARG A 399 8.24 -10.59 -5.45
C ARG A 399 6.84 -10.24 -5.92
N THR A 400 6.21 -11.10 -6.71
CA THR A 400 4.88 -10.87 -7.29
C THR A 400 3.73 -11.01 -6.29
N ARG A 401 3.95 -11.54 -5.10
CA ARG A 401 2.95 -11.44 -4.01
C ARG A 401 2.79 -10.02 -3.46
N CYS A 402 3.77 -9.14 -3.72
CA CYS A 402 3.68 -7.71 -3.40
C CYS A 402 3.44 -6.84 -4.65
N ASP A 403 3.78 -7.34 -5.85
CA ASP A 403 3.70 -6.59 -7.11
C ASP A 403 2.64 -7.25 -8.00
N HIS A 404 1.39 -6.78 -7.89
CA HIS A 404 0.34 -7.15 -8.85
C HIS A 404 0.70 -6.49 -10.21
N PRO A 405 0.72 -7.25 -11.36
CA PRO A 405 1.13 -6.71 -12.66
C PRO A 405 0.04 -5.86 -13.34
N SER A 406 -0.56 -4.92 -12.63
CA SER A 406 -1.46 -3.91 -13.17
C SER A 406 -1.16 -2.54 -12.58
N ALA A 407 0.14 -2.20 -12.52
CA ALA A 407 0.55 -0.84 -12.23
C ALA A 407 0.19 0.06 -13.43
N ILE A 408 -0.96 0.68 -13.34
CA ILE A 408 -1.27 1.85 -14.15
C ILE A 408 -0.65 3.01 -13.40
N ASP A 409 0.29 3.67 -14.06
CA ASP A 409 0.88 4.89 -13.54
C ASP A 409 -0.17 6.01 -13.56
N LEU A 410 -0.86 6.22 -12.45
CA LEU A 410 -1.85 7.28 -12.27
C LEU A 410 -1.18 8.67 -12.16
N HIS A 411 0.16 8.71 -12.07
CA HIS A 411 0.94 9.92 -11.88
C HIS A 411 1.72 10.38 -13.12
N ALA A 412 1.56 9.75 -14.29
CA ALA A 412 2.22 10.21 -15.50
C ALA A 412 1.62 11.55 -15.96
N PRO A 413 2.39 12.65 -15.97
CA PRO A 413 1.97 13.88 -16.66
C PRO A 413 1.92 13.57 -18.16
N GLY A 414 0.83 13.87 -18.80
CA GLY A 414 0.70 13.80 -20.25
C GLY A 414 1.74 14.69 -20.92
N HIS A 415 2.47 14.13 -21.88
CA HIS A 415 3.49 14.61 -22.80
C HIS A 415 4.91 14.13 -22.52
N GLY A 416 5.41 13.25 -23.39
CA GLY A 416 6.78 12.86 -23.52
C GLY A 416 6.93 11.50 -24.19
N GLU A 417 7.35 11.52 -25.45
CA GLU A 417 7.62 10.36 -26.29
C GLU A 417 8.43 9.29 -25.55
N VAL A 418 7.92 8.06 -25.60
CA VAL A 418 8.62 6.86 -25.15
C VAL A 418 9.77 6.58 -26.11
N ARG A 419 11.00 6.97 -25.74
CA ARG A 419 12.20 6.48 -26.38
C ARG A 419 12.55 5.11 -25.81
N THR A 420 12.41 4.09 -26.64
CA THR A 420 12.91 2.73 -26.39
C THR A 420 14.44 2.71 -26.25
N PRO A 421 15.04 1.94 -25.31
CA PRO A 421 16.48 1.79 -25.19
C PRO A 421 16.99 0.70 -26.14
N ALA A 422 17.21 1.05 -27.39
CA ALA A 422 18.00 0.26 -28.31
C ALA A 422 18.67 1.21 -29.31
N GLN A 423 19.94 1.55 -29.04
CA GLN A 423 20.97 1.91 -29.98
C GLN A 423 22.00 2.85 -29.34
N ARG A 424 22.84 2.28 -28.46
CA ARG A 424 24.18 2.85 -28.29
C ARG A 424 25.06 2.27 -29.40
N ARG A 425 25.16 2.97 -30.50
CA ARG A 425 26.23 2.76 -31.49
C ARG A 425 27.47 3.58 -31.06
N HIS A 426 28.59 2.89 -31.01
CA HIS A 426 29.94 3.45 -30.88
C HIS A 426 30.17 4.58 -31.90
N ARG A 427 30.76 5.69 -31.44
CA ARG A 427 31.49 6.64 -32.29
C ARG A 427 32.95 6.52 -31.98
N PRO A 428 33.81 6.45 -33.02
CA PRO A 428 35.26 6.36 -32.85
C PRO A 428 35.89 7.72 -32.55
N VAL A 429 36.94 7.66 -31.74
CA VAL A 429 37.85 8.76 -31.41
C VAL A 429 38.60 9.16 -32.65
N GLN A 430 38.46 10.41 -33.13
CA GLN A 430 39.42 11.04 -34.03
C GLN A 430 40.31 12.02 -33.25
N ARG A 431 41.60 11.73 -33.26
CA ARG A 431 42.68 12.66 -32.92
C ARG A 431 42.86 13.64 -34.07
N GLY A 432 42.96 14.93 -33.77
CA GLY A 432 43.34 15.95 -34.75
C GLY A 432 44.02 17.12 -34.06
N HIS A 433 45.21 17.33 -34.47
CA HIS A 433 46.21 18.34 -34.05
C HIS A 433 45.81 19.81 -34.29
N GLY A 434 46.19 20.68 -33.39
CA GLY A 434 47.12 21.80 -33.74
C GLY A 434 46.55 23.21 -33.83
N ARG A 435 47.21 24.09 -33.08
CA ARG A 435 47.57 25.51 -33.31
C ARG A 435 46.59 26.62 -32.90
N ASP A 436 47.06 27.29 -31.89
CA ASP A 436 47.62 28.66 -31.80
C ASP A 436 46.66 29.84 -32.06
N ALA A 437 46.73 30.70 -31.10
CA ALA A 437 46.95 32.15 -31.14
C ALA A 437 45.78 33.09 -30.83
N GLN A 438 45.98 33.81 -29.78
CA GLN A 438 46.10 35.26 -29.62
C GLN A 438 44.84 36.10 -29.22
N PHE A 439 45.05 36.68 -28.04
CA PHE A 439 44.79 38.09 -27.67
C PHE A 439 43.48 38.79 -28.04
N ALA A 440 42.76 39.26 -27.05
CA ALA A 440 42.63 40.72 -26.84
C ALA A 440 41.89 41.03 -25.52
N ARG A 441 42.51 41.94 -24.77
CA ARG A 441 42.02 42.64 -23.59
C ARG A 441 41.08 43.79 -24.01
N SER A 442 40.06 44.08 -23.19
CA SER A 442 39.58 45.41 -22.80
C SER A 442 38.39 45.15 -21.86
N GLY A 443 38.31 45.62 -20.67
CA GLY A 443 38.72 46.87 -20.03
C GLY A 443 37.57 47.84 -20.00
N ARG A 444 37.00 48.02 -18.80
CA ARG A 444 36.32 49.22 -18.17
C ARG A 444 35.06 48.78 -17.42
N ALA A 445 35.06 48.92 -16.15
CA ALA A 445 35.02 50.07 -15.21
C ALA A 445 33.61 50.56 -14.91
N TRP A 446 33.22 50.34 -13.70
CA TRP A 446 32.64 51.19 -12.64
C TRP A 446 31.61 52.26 -12.98
N GLN A 447 30.53 52.25 -12.24
CA GLN A 447 29.84 53.33 -11.46
C GLN A 447 28.47 52.79 -11.07
N GLY A 448 27.99 52.67 -9.85
CA GLY A 448 28.04 53.58 -8.73
C GLY A 448 26.76 54.44 -8.66
N ARG A 449 25.86 54.16 -7.69
CA ARG A 449 25.05 55.07 -6.83
C ARG A 449 23.69 54.46 -6.46
N THR A 450 23.55 54.22 -5.23
CA THR A 450 22.75 54.89 -4.16
C THR A 450 21.31 55.31 -4.54
N ARG A 451 20.31 54.64 -3.98
CA ARG A 451 19.47 55.11 -2.86
C ARG A 451 18.69 53.96 -2.30
#